data_9d74b248d3ca806b9f7693def2c10724
#
_entry.id   9d74b248d3ca806b9f7693def2c10724
#
_cell.length_a   1.000
_cell.length_b   1.000
_cell.length_c   1.000
_cell.angle_alpha   90.00
_cell.angle_beta   90.00
_cell.angle_gamma   90.00
#
_symmetry.space_group_name_H-M   'P 1'
#
loop_
_entity.id
_entity.type
_entity.pdbx_description
1 polymer ?
#
loop_
_entity_poly.entity_id
_entity_poly.type
_entity_poly.pdbx_seq_one_letter_code
_entity_poly.pdbx_strand_id
1 'polypeptide(L)'
;MELNLINNHIVMTVETDLGNKACVFDTGSPFTFFFDDVTEFSLDGKVFNVGQNPMTFMIRQFRHQIEEMIGTPIDGFIGVESIQNDGVIIDFINRQINFQADISPANNVIAMDNIHGLPVFDISINGTKLRAAFDSGAMYSFVSSTLTERLNLTSLNETMMDFNPMFGAFSVSLYSGEIMIGENNLGLQKIANGTAYDKSLQMLGIDAFIGIDTLKTSIVGISYNDKSFSVD
;
A
#
# COMPACT_ATOMS: atom_id res chain seq x y z
N MET A 1 11.52 -13.57 -2.42
CA MET A 1 12.23 -12.53 -3.22
C MET A 1 12.83 -11.49 -2.30
N GLU A 2 13.91 -10.80 -2.72
CA GLU A 2 14.48 -9.69 -1.96
C GLU A 2 13.55 -8.47 -2.04
N LEU A 3 13.34 -7.80 -0.90
CA LEU A 3 12.53 -6.60 -0.78
C LEU A 3 13.45 -5.38 -0.74
N ASN A 4 13.37 -4.51 -1.75
CA ASN A 4 14.03 -3.22 -1.74
C ASN A 4 13.06 -2.13 -1.29
N LEU A 5 13.35 -1.49 -0.16
CA LEU A 5 12.56 -0.38 0.34
C LEU A 5 13.25 0.95 -0.02
N ILE A 6 12.64 1.71 -0.94
CA ILE A 6 13.14 3.00 -1.42
C ILE A 6 12.08 4.05 -1.09
N ASN A 7 12.43 5.05 -0.29
CA ASN A 7 11.49 6.09 0.19
C ASN A 7 10.14 5.51 0.65
N ASN A 8 10.17 4.46 1.46
CA ASN A 8 8.98 3.72 1.92
C ASN A 8 8.10 3.16 0.77
N HIS A 9 8.68 2.79 -0.37
CA HIS A 9 8.01 2.03 -1.42
C HIS A 9 8.72 0.71 -1.62
N ILE A 10 7.97 -0.37 -1.80
CA ILE A 10 8.52 -1.69 -2.11
C ILE A 10 8.82 -1.72 -3.60
N VAL A 11 10.10 -1.67 -3.96
CA VAL A 11 10.56 -1.77 -5.34
C VAL A 11 11.13 -3.17 -5.57
N MET A 12 10.61 -3.86 -6.56
CA MET A 12 11.01 -5.23 -6.92
C MET A 12 11.31 -5.35 -8.42
N THR A 13 12.14 -6.32 -8.78
CA THR A 13 12.38 -6.64 -10.17
C THR A 13 11.52 -7.84 -10.57
N VAL A 14 10.74 -7.68 -11.63
CA VAL A 14 9.94 -8.75 -12.22
C VAL A 14 10.43 -9.06 -13.64
N GLU A 15 10.38 -10.33 -14.02
CA GLU A 15 10.65 -10.76 -15.38
C GLU A 15 9.40 -10.54 -16.25
N THR A 16 9.58 -9.99 -17.45
CA THR A 16 8.49 -9.74 -18.41
C THR A 16 8.87 -10.21 -19.80
N ASP A 17 7.89 -10.25 -20.71
CA ASP A 17 8.12 -10.49 -22.16
C ASP A 17 9.06 -9.45 -22.81
N LEU A 18 9.27 -8.30 -22.18
CA LEU A 18 10.22 -7.25 -22.59
C LEU A 18 11.49 -7.18 -21.72
N GLY A 19 11.82 -8.25 -20.99
CA GLY A 19 12.97 -8.33 -20.09
C GLY A 19 12.64 -7.88 -18.64
N ASN A 20 13.66 -7.72 -17.81
CA ASN A 20 13.48 -7.37 -16.41
C ASN A 20 13.00 -5.93 -16.24
N LYS A 21 12.00 -5.73 -15.39
CA LYS A 21 11.37 -4.44 -15.10
C LYS A 21 11.37 -4.15 -13.60
N ALA A 22 11.70 -2.91 -13.24
CA ALA A 22 11.62 -2.44 -11.86
C ALA A 22 10.21 -1.93 -11.57
N CYS A 23 9.51 -2.51 -10.60
CA CYS A 23 8.11 -2.21 -10.31
C CYS A 23 7.90 -1.93 -8.82
N VAL A 24 6.95 -1.04 -8.54
CA VAL A 24 6.43 -0.88 -7.17
C VAL A 24 5.38 -1.96 -6.92
N PHE A 25 5.46 -2.63 -5.78
CA PHE A 25 4.38 -3.49 -5.29
C PHE A 25 3.38 -2.63 -4.53
N ASP A 26 2.16 -2.56 -5.04
CA ASP A 26 1.15 -1.58 -4.62
C ASP A 26 -0.19 -2.28 -4.32
N THR A 27 -0.45 -2.54 -3.02
CA THR A 27 -1.73 -3.11 -2.57
C THR A 27 -2.88 -2.11 -2.60
N GLY A 28 -2.61 -0.82 -2.81
CA GLY A 28 -3.60 0.22 -3.09
C GLY A 28 -4.07 0.24 -4.54
N SER A 29 -3.34 -0.45 -5.44
CA SER A 29 -3.72 -0.58 -6.85
C SER A 29 -4.49 -1.88 -7.10
N PRO A 30 -5.72 -1.83 -7.64
CA PRO A 30 -6.48 -3.03 -7.97
C PRO A 30 -5.90 -3.82 -9.15
N PHE A 31 -5.02 -3.23 -9.96
CA PHE A 31 -4.44 -3.86 -11.16
C PHE A 31 -2.98 -3.51 -11.37
N THR A 32 -2.28 -4.45 -12.02
CA THR A 32 -0.90 -4.27 -12.50
C THR A 32 -0.88 -3.46 -13.80
N PHE A 33 0.08 -2.56 -13.91
CA PHE A 33 0.33 -1.85 -15.17
C PHE A 33 1.81 -1.52 -15.35
N PHE A 34 2.24 -1.40 -16.60
CA PHE A 34 3.58 -0.99 -16.99
C PHE A 34 3.56 0.29 -17.82
N PHE A 35 4.63 1.06 -17.76
CA PHE A 35 4.78 2.23 -18.63
C PHE A 35 5.10 1.86 -20.07
N ASP A 36 5.70 0.69 -20.31
CA ASP A 36 5.89 0.09 -21.62
C ASP A 36 4.73 -0.86 -21.97
N ASP A 37 4.73 -1.40 -23.20
CA ASP A 37 3.68 -2.29 -23.68
C ASP A 37 3.97 -3.77 -23.31
N VAL A 38 4.26 -4.01 -22.03
CA VAL A 38 4.40 -5.35 -21.46
C VAL A 38 3.05 -6.07 -21.54
N THR A 39 3.05 -7.30 -22.01
CA THR A 39 1.85 -8.14 -22.12
C THR A 39 1.82 -9.29 -21.12
N GLU A 40 2.99 -9.67 -20.58
CA GLU A 40 3.14 -10.77 -19.64
C GLU A 40 4.25 -10.48 -18.64
N PHE A 41 4.06 -10.86 -17.37
CA PHE A 41 5.10 -10.81 -16.34
C PHE A 41 5.07 -12.07 -15.47
N SER A 42 6.19 -12.36 -14.83
CA SER A 42 6.34 -13.47 -13.88
C SER A 42 6.59 -12.93 -12.47
N LEU A 43 5.84 -13.46 -11.51
CA LEU A 43 5.99 -13.16 -10.09
C LEU A 43 6.11 -14.47 -9.32
N ASP A 44 7.28 -14.71 -8.73
CA ASP A 44 7.61 -15.93 -7.98
C ASP A 44 7.30 -17.23 -8.74
N GLY A 45 7.65 -17.25 -10.06
CA GLY A 45 7.46 -18.37 -10.94
C GLY A 45 6.05 -18.54 -11.53
N LYS A 46 5.10 -17.70 -11.15
CA LYS A 46 3.74 -17.67 -11.70
C LYS A 46 3.65 -16.58 -12.76
N VAL A 47 3.09 -16.94 -13.92
CA VAL A 47 2.93 -16.03 -15.06
C VAL A 47 1.56 -15.37 -15.05
N PHE A 48 1.54 -14.07 -15.31
CA PHE A 48 0.35 -13.23 -15.36
C PHE A 48 0.28 -12.47 -16.67
N ASN A 49 -0.93 -12.34 -17.23
CA ASN A 49 -1.17 -11.47 -18.38
C ASN A 49 -1.51 -10.05 -17.90
N VAL A 50 -0.92 -9.07 -18.54
CA VAL A 50 -1.20 -7.65 -18.27
C VAL A 50 -2.46 -7.23 -19.04
N GLY A 51 -3.51 -6.88 -18.30
CA GLY A 51 -4.74 -6.36 -18.87
C GLY A 51 -4.57 -4.93 -19.43
N GLN A 52 -5.29 -4.62 -20.49
CA GLN A 52 -5.37 -3.22 -20.94
C GLN A 52 -6.19 -2.40 -19.96
N ASN A 53 -5.59 -1.37 -19.37
CA ASN A 53 -6.26 -0.46 -18.45
C ASN A 53 -6.20 0.97 -18.99
N PRO A 54 -7.36 1.61 -19.22
CA PRO A 54 -7.41 2.99 -19.69
C PRO A 54 -6.68 3.99 -18.78
N MET A 55 -6.60 3.72 -17.47
CA MET A 55 -5.88 4.57 -16.53
C MET A 55 -4.37 4.55 -16.75
N THR A 56 -3.80 3.48 -17.33
CA THR A 56 -2.37 3.39 -17.63
C THR A 56 -1.91 4.57 -18.48
N PHE A 57 -2.71 4.98 -19.47
CA PHE A 57 -2.39 6.13 -20.31
C PHE A 57 -2.29 7.43 -19.51
N MET A 58 -3.17 7.63 -18.54
CA MET A 58 -3.14 8.83 -17.69
C MET A 58 -1.93 8.80 -16.75
N ILE A 59 -1.65 7.65 -16.15
CA ILE A 59 -0.54 7.49 -15.18
C ILE A 59 0.82 7.64 -15.88
N ARG A 60 0.97 7.17 -17.13
CA ARG A 60 2.19 7.34 -17.94
C ARG A 60 2.63 8.81 -18.06
N GLN A 61 1.70 9.76 -18.07
CA GLN A 61 2.02 11.19 -18.16
C GLN A 61 2.72 11.72 -16.90
N PHE A 62 2.53 11.04 -15.77
CA PHE A 62 3.10 11.43 -14.49
C PHE A 62 4.33 10.60 -14.11
N ARG A 63 4.84 9.75 -15.01
CA ARG A 63 5.97 8.84 -14.72
C ARG A 63 7.13 9.58 -14.03
N HIS A 64 7.57 10.68 -14.56
CA HIS A 64 8.70 11.44 -14.02
C HIS A 64 8.44 11.92 -12.58
N GLN A 65 7.26 12.46 -12.30
CA GLN A 65 6.88 12.90 -10.95
C GLN A 65 6.80 11.76 -9.96
N ILE A 66 6.31 10.59 -10.40
CA ILE A 66 6.26 9.37 -9.60
C ILE A 66 7.67 8.88 -9.29
N GLU A 67 8.56 8.84 -10.29
CA GLU A 67 9.96 8.45 -10.13
C GLU A 67 10.73 9.39 -9.20
N GLU A 68 10.48 10.70 -9.26
CA GLU A 68 11.05 11.68 -8.33
C GLU A 68 10.57 11.42 -6.88
N MET A 69 9.30 11.11 -6.67
CA MET A 69 8.75 10.81 -5.35
C MET A 69 9.30 9.50 -4.79
N ILE A 70 9.38 8.45 -5.61
CA ILE A 70 9.93 7.15 -5.21
C ILE A 70 11.44 7.24 -5.02
N GLY A 71 12.13 8.12 -5.75
CA GLY A 71 13.57 8.31 -5.70
C GLY A 71 14.37 7.33 -6.57
N THR A 72 13.72 6.62 -7.48
CA THR A 72 14.35 5.70 -8.43
C THR A 72 13.49 5.57 -9.69
N PRO A 73 14.10 5.31 -10.88
CA PRO A 73 13.33 4.93 -12.06
C PRO A 73 12.52 3.66 -11.81
N ILE A 74 11.31 3.63 -12.33
CA ILE A 74 10.42 2.47 -12.30
C ILE A 74 9.79 2.24 -13.67
N ASP A 75 9.39 0.99 -13.92
CA ASP A 75 8.76 0.58 -15.18
C ASP A 75 7.26 0.32 -15.04
N GLY A 76 6.75 0.22 -13.80
CA GLY A 76 5.34 -0.05 -13.55
C GLY A 76 4.99 -0.31 -12.10
N PHE A 77 3.78 -0.80 -11.90
CA PHE A 77 3.22 -1.16 -10.60
C PHE A 77 2.63 -2.56 -10.65
N ILE A 78 2.87 -3.35 -9.62
CA ILE A 78 2.28 -4.68 -9.44
C ILE A 78 1.13 -4.54 -8.45
N GLY A 79 -0.09 -4.68 -8.93
CA GLY A 79 -1.31 -4.53 -8.14
C GLY A 79 -1.76 -5.82 -7.47
N VAL A 80 -2.82 -5.70 -6.65
CA VAL A 80 -3.36 -6.82 -5.85
C VAL A 80 -3.94 -7.97 -6.68
N GLU A 81 -4.29 -7.76 -7.93
CA GLU A 81 -4.77 -8.85 -8.79
C GLU A 81 -3.77 -10.01 -8.90
N SER A 82 -2.46 -9.70 -8.73
CA SER A 82 -1.37 -10.69 -8.74
C SER A 82 -1.34 -11.58 -7.51
N ILE A 83 -2.02 -11.19 -6.42
CA ILE A 83 -2.04 -11.90 -5.13
C ILE A 83 -3.45 -12.31 -4.67
N GLN A 84 -4.52 -11.94 -5.39
CA GLN A 84 -5.92 -12.19 -4.96
C GLN A 84 -6.28 -13.67 -4.76
N ASN A 85 -5.56 -14.60 -5.38
CA ASN A 85 -5.80 -16.03 -5.26
C ASN A 85 -4.79 -16.74 -4.35
N ASP A 86 -3.89 -15.99 -3.74
CA ASP A 86 -2.79 -16.50 -2.94
C ASP A 86 -2.62 -15.63 -1.68
N GLY A 87 -1.69 -16.01 -0.83
CA GLY A 87 -1.22 -15.17 0.27
C GLY A 87 0.10 -14.50 -0.07
N VAL A 88 0.41 -13.40 0.61
CA VAL A 88 1.71 -12.75 0.56
C VAL A 88 2.19 -12.45 1.97
N ILE A 89 3.47 -12.71 2.23
CA ILE A 89 4.17 -12.27 3.45
C ILE A 89 5.21 -11.24 3.04
N ILE A 90 5.13 -10.06 3.65
CA ILE A 90 6.07 -8.95 3.48
C ILE A 90 6.86 -8.84 4.80
N ASP A 91 8.07 -9.35 4.80
CA ASP A 91 8.98 -9.30 5.94
C ASP A 91 9.90 -8.08 5.81
N PHE A 92 9.49 -6.96 6.44
CA PHE A 92 10.27 -5.74 6.42
C PHE A 92 11.54 -5.85 7.27
N ILE A 93 11.57 -6.75 8.27
CA ILE A 93 12.69 -6.95 9.18
C ILE A 93 13.85 -7.60 8.43
N ASN A 94 13.58 -8.72 7.72
CA ASN A 94 14.56 -9.48 6.97
C ASN A 94 14.66 -9.06 5.50
N ARG A 95 13.89 -8.06 5.08
CA ARG A 95 13.83 -7.55 3.71
C ARG A 95 13.50 -8.63 2.67
N GLN A 96 12.43 -9.33 2.91
CA GLN A 96 11.94 -10.40 2.04
C GLN A 96 10.45 -10.25 1.76
N ILE A 97 10.05 -10.66 0.55
CA ILE A 97 8.65 -10.81 0.19
C ILE A 97 8.46 -12.22 -0.38
N ASN A 98 7.45 -12.93 0.14
CA ASN A 98 7.09 -14.27 -0.27
C ASN A 98 5.66 -14.24 -0.78
N PHE A 99 5.49 -14.51 -2.06
CA PHE A 99 4.19 -14.72 -2.68
C PHE A 99 3.74 -16.17 -2.48
N GLN A 100 2.44 -16.44 -2.62
CA GLN A 100 1.85 -17.78 -2.42
C GLN A 100 2.10 -18.35 -1.01
N ALA A 101 2.24 -17.47 -0.03
CA ALA A 101 2.57 -17.83 1.34
C ALA A 101 1.33 -18.19 2.17
N ASP A 102 1.48 -19.16 3.07
CA ASP A 102 0.53 -19.40 4.15
C ASP A 102 0.81 -18.45 5.31
N ILE A 103 -0.16 -17.62 5.68
CA ILE A 103 -0.03 -16.66 6.78
C ILE A 103 -0.55 -17.24 8.12
N SER A 104 -1.07 -18.45 8.13
CA SER A 104 -1.63 -19.08 9.34
C SER A 104 -0.67 -19.19 10.53
N PRO A 105 0.68 -19.24 10.34
CA PRO A 105 1.63 -19.25 11.46
C PRO A 105 1.80 -17.92 12.19
N ALA A 106 1.24 -16.81 11.67
CA ALA A 106 1.34 -15.50 12.32
C ALA A 106 0.61 -15.46 13.67
N ASN A 107 1.12 -14.65 14.62
CA ASN A 107 0.56 -14.60 15.98
C ASN A 107 -0.65 -13.66 16.07
N ASN A 108 -0.61 -12.55 15.35
CA ASN A 108 -1.66 -11.53 15.39
C ASN A 108 -2.43 -11.49 14.07
N VAL A 109 -3.35 -12.44 13.90
CA VAL A 109 -4.20 -12.54 12.70
C VAL A 109 -5.55 -11.91 12.98
N ILE A 110 -5.98 -11.02 12.09
CA ILE A 110 -7.27 -10.32 12.16
C ILE A 110 -8.10 -10.59 10.90
N ALA A 111 -9.42 -10.43 11.03
CA ALA A 111 -10.34 -10.54 9.89
C ALA A 111 -10.09 -9.41 8.89
N MET A 112 -10.16 -9.74 7.61
CA MET A 112 -9.97 -8.82 6.50
C MET A 112 -11.14 -8.96 5.50
N ASP A 113 -11.62 -7.83 5.01
CA ASP A 113 -12.50 -7.78 3.85
C ASP A 113 -11.71 -7.45 2.59
N ASN A 114 -12.21 -7.93 1.46
CA ASN A 114 -11.71 -7.52 0.14
C ASN A 114 -12.69 -6.49 -0.45
N ILE A 115 -12.28 -5.21 -0.48
CA ILE A 115 -13.07 -4.14 -1.09
C ILE A 115 -12.36 -3.67 -2.36
N HIS A 116 -12.89 -4.01 -3.52
CA HIS A 116 -12.29 -3.69 -4.83
C HIS A 116 -10.82 -4.12 -4.97
N GLY A 117 -10.44 -5.25 -4.35
CA GLY A 117 -9.06 -5.74 -4.30
C GLY A 117 -8.29 -5.28 -3.08
N LEU A 118 -8.68 -4.22 -2.40
CA LEU A 118 -7.99 -3.68 -1.23
C LEU A 118 -8.16 -4.57 0.00
N PRO A 119 -7.08 -4.84 0.75
CA PRO A 119 -7.15 -5.54 2.04
C PRO A 119 -7.64 -4.58 3.13
N VAL A 120 -8.90 -4.71 3.54
CA VAL A 120 -9.57 -3.80 4.49
C VAL A 120 -9.82 -4.49 5.81
N PHE A 121 -9.47 -3.85 6.91
CA PHE A 121 -9.58 -4.39 8.27
C PHE A 121 -9.81 -3.28 9.30
N ASP A 122 -10.15 -3.69 10.53
CA ASP A 122 -10.35 -2.76 11.64
C ASP A 122 -9.02 -2.43 12.32
N ILE A 123 -8.84 -1.14 12.62
CA ILE A 123 -7.72 -0.60 13.39
C ILE A 123 -8.23 0.29 14.52
N SER A 124 -7.33 0.77 15.38
CA SER A 124 -7.64 1.95 16.18
C SER A 124 -6.53 2.99 16.09
N ILE A 125 -6.92 4.27 16.12
CA ILE A 125 -6.02 5.41 16.24
C ILE A 125 -6.41 6.20 17.49
N ASN A 126 -5.46 6.36 18.41
CA ASN A 126 -5.70 6.98 19.72
C ASN A 126 -6.94 6.40 20.42
N GLY A 127 -7.13 5.08 20.35
CA GLY A 127 -8.26 4.36 20.96
C GLY A 127 -9.59 4.47 20.17
N THR A 128 -9.67 5.24 19.10
CA THR A 128 -10.86 5.34 18.24
C THR A 128 -10.80 4.27 17.14
N LYS A 129 -11.83 3.42 17.08
CA LYS A 129 -11.95 2.39 16.01
C LYS A 129 -12.22 3.01 14.66
N LEU A 130 -11.54 2.52 13.65
CA LEU A 130 -11.60 2.94 12.25
C LEU A 130 -11.54 1.72 11.35
N ARG A 131 -12.05 1.88 10.14
CA ARG A 131 -11.90 0.92 9.06
C ARG A 131 -10.81 1.41 8.10
N ALA A 132 -9.78 0.60 7.90
CA ALA A 132 -8.62 0.98 7.11
C ALA A 132 -8.28 -0.06 6.05
N ALA A 133 -7.66 0.37 4.96
CA ALA A 133 -7.01 -0.52 4.00
C ALA A 133 -5.49 -0.44 4.13
N PHE A 134 -4.78 -1.55 3.91
CA PHE A 134 -3.33 -1.51 3.73
C PHE A 134 -2.99 -1.13 2.29
N ASP A 135 -2.14 -0.14 2.15
CA ASP A 135 -1.67 0.41 0.89
C ASP A 135 -0.14 0.46 0.86
N SER A 136 0.48 -0.53 0.22
CA SER A 136 1.95 -0.58 0.09
C SER A 136 2.50 0.40 -0.94
N GLY A 137 1.64 1.06 -1.71
CA GLY A 137 2.00 2.20 -2.56
C GLY A 137 2.03 3.52 -1.80
N ALA A 138 1.47 3.58 -0.59
CA ALA A 138 1.46 4.78 0.25
C ALA A 138 2.71 4.85 1.15
N MET A 139 3.45 5.95 1.07
CA MET A 139 4.62 6.21 1.92
C MET A 139 4.25 6.29 3.39
N TYR A 140 3.19 7.02 3.73
CA TYR A 140 2.65 7.22 5.08
C TYR A 140 1.22 6.74 5.17
N SER A 141 0.79 6.40 6.39
CA SER A 141 -0.63 6.23 6.67
C SER A 141 -1.35 7.56 6.55
N PHE A 142 -2.62 7.55 6.11
CA PHE A 142 -3.42 8.75 6.05
C PHE A 142 -4.88 8.51 6.43
N VAL A 143 -5.52 9.56 6.95
CA VAL A 143 -6.92 9.56 7.39
C VAL A 143 -7.70 10.66 6.70
N SER A 144 -9.03 10.52 6.66
CA SER A 144 -9.90 11.59 6.20
C SER A 144 -9.67 12.88 6.98
N SER A 145 -9.68 14.02 6.27
CA SER A 145 -9.48 15.34 6.87
C SER A 145 -10.51 15.64 7.98
N THR A 146 -11.69 15.04 7.86
CA THR A 146 -12.78 15.20 8.84
C THR A 146 -12.55 14.48 10.17
N LEU A 147 -11.56 13.59 10.24
CA LEU A 147 -11.29 12.77 11.43
C LEU A 147 -10.20 13.35 12.34
N THR A 148 -9.43 14.33 11.90
CA THR A 148 -8.26 14.86 12.63
C THR A 148 -8.59 15.25 14.07
N GLU A 149 -9.65 16.04 14.27
CA GLU A 149 -10.07 16.47 15.61
C GLU A 149 -10.62 15.31 16.44
N ARG A 150 -11.48 14.48 15.83
CA ARG A 150 -12.09 13.32 16.50
C ARG A 150 -11.05 12.31 16.99
N LEU A 151 -9.95 12.16 16.26
CA LEU A 151 -8.85 11.26 16.60
C LEU A 151 -7.84 11.87 17.57
N ASN A 152 -8.00 13.14 17.94
CA ASN A 152 -7.05 13.86 18.81
C ASN A 152 -5.60 13.74 18.30
N LEU A 153 -5.40 13.88 16.98
CA LEU A 153 -4.07 13.81 16.38
C LEU A 153 -3.24 15.02 16.78
N THR A 154 -1.96 14.80 17.08
CA THR A 154 -1.01 15.86 17.41
C THR A 154 -0.33 16.37 16.15
N SER A 155 -0.48 17.65 15.81
CA SER A 155 0.20 18.25 14.66
C SER A 155 1.72 18.21 14.86
N LEU A 156 2.43 17.79 13.83
CA LEU A 156 3.90 17.82 13.78
C LEU A 156 4.42 19.16 13.24
N ASN A 157 3.53 20.04 12.76
CA ASN A 157 3.88 21.28 12.05
C ASN A 157 4.79 21.02 10.81
N GLU A 158 4.65 19.85 10.21
CA GLU A 158 5.34 19.42 9.01
C GLU A 158 4.33 19.27 7.87
N THR A 159 4.78 19.56 6.66
CA THR A 159 4.04 19.26 5.43
C THR A 159 4.91 18.45 4.48
N MET A 160 4.30 17.65 3.65
CA MET A 160 4.98 16.95 2.57
C MET A 160 4.21 17.03 1.27
N MET A 161 4.90 16.78 0.17
CA MET A 161 4.23 16.56 -1.12
C MET A 161 3.89 15.08 -1.23
N ASP A 162 2.69 14.82 -1.75
CA ASP A 162 2.22 13.49 -2.10
C ASP A 162 1.63 13.52 -3.50
N PHE A 163 1.37 12.36 -4.07
CA PHE A 163 0.90 12.20 -5.43
C PHE A 163 -0.26 11.22 -5.50
N ASN A 164 -1.29 11.61 -6.23
CA ASN A 164 -2.38 10.71 -6.59
C ASN A 164 -2.55 10.73 -8.11
N PRO A 165 -2.62 9.57 -8.78
CA PRO A 165 -2.75 9.49 -10.24
C PRO A 165 -3.95 10.26 -10.83
N MET A 166 -5.00 10.48 -10.03
CA MET A 166 -6.21 11.20 -10.47
C MET A 166 -6.12 12.71 -10.29
N PHE A 167 -5.30 13.21 -9.34
CA PHE A 167 -5.29 14.62 -8.96
C PHE A 167 -3.92 15.27 -9.14
N GLY A 168 -2.87 14.49 -9.43
CA GLY A 168 -1.49 14.96 -9.50
C GLY A 168 -0.86 15.15 -8.12
N ALA A 169 0.18 15.99 -8.05
CA ALA A 169 0.88 16.30 -6.80
C ALA A 169 0.09 17.29 -5.94
N PHE A 170 0.07 17.06 -4.63
CA PHE A 170 -0.59 17.92 -3.64
C PHE A 170 0.17 17.91 -2.32
N SER A 171 -0.10 18.91 -1.47
CA SER A 171 0.52 19.01 -0.14
C SER A 171 -0.41 18.43 0.92
N VAL A 172 0.17 17.71 1.88
CA VAL A 172 -0.51 17.17 3.05
C VAL A 172 0.19 17.62 4.33
N SER A 173 -0.58 17.75 5.40
CA SER A 173 -0.05 18.02 6.74
C SER A 173 0.23 16.71 7.47
N LEU A 174 1.28 16.67 8.28
CA LEU A 174 1.66 15.52 9.08
C LEU A 174 1.25 15.70 10.55
N TYR A 175 0.72 14.62 11.07
CA TYR A 175 0.29 14.48 12.47
C TYR A 175 0.94 13.23 13.07
N SER A 176 0.84 13.07 14.37
CA SER A 176 1.14 11.82 15.06
C SER A 176 -0.06 11.30 15.82
N GLY A 177 -0.19 9.96 15.86
CA GLY A 177 -1.19 9.24 16.62
C GLY A 177 -0.74 7.82 16.90
N GLU A 178 -1.21 7.24 18.00
CA GLU A 178 -0.94 5.85 18.35
C GLU A 178 -1.82 4.93 17.50
N ILE A 179 -1.21 3.99 16.77
CA ILE A 179 -1.93 3.03 15.91
C ILE A 179 -1.88 1.64 16.52
N MET A 180 -3.03 0.98 16.58
CA MET A 180 -3.16 -0.43 16.93
C MET A 180 -3.82 -1.21 15.80
N ILE A 181 -3.28 -2.39 15.50
CA ILE A 181 -3.84 -3.35 14.54
C ILE A 181 -4.01 -4.70 15.26
N GLY A 182 -5.26 -5.12 15.47
CA GLY A 182 -5.55 -6.25 16.35
C GLY A 182 -5.04 -5.98 17.77
N GLU A 183 -4.19 -6.88 18.28
CA GLU A 183 -3.55 -6.74 19.60
C GLU A 183 -2.18 -6.04 19.54
N ASN A 184 -1.68 -5.74 18.33
CA ASN A 184 -0.36 -5.16 18.13
C ASN A 184 -0.42 -3.63 18.23
N ASN A 185 0.25 -3.08 19.25
CA ASN A 185 0.42 -1.65 19.41
C ASN A 185 1.69 -1.19 18.67
N LEU A 186 1.51 -0.47 17.58
CA LEU A 186 2.60 0.04 16.73
C LEU A 186 3.20 1.35 17.29
N GLY A 187 2.66 1.86 18.39
CA GLY A 187 3.10 3.11 19.02
C GLY A 187 2.71 4.34 18.20
N LEU A 188 3.40 5.46 18.48
CA LEU A 188 3.19 6.72 17.78
C LEU A 188 3.71 6.63 16.33
N GLN A 189 2.81 6.83 15.39
CA GLN A 189 3.09 6.81 13.96
C GLN A 189 2.83 8.17 13.32
N LYS A 190 3.51 8.45 12.20
CA LYS A 190 3.21 9.61 11.35
C LYS A 190 1.95 9.32 10.54
N ILE A 191 1.04 10.27 10.50
CA ILE A 191 -0.24 10.18 9.80
C ILE A 191 -0.39 11.41 8.93
N ALA A 192 -0.50 11.21 7.63
CA ALA A 192 -0.78 12.27 6.68
C ALA A 192 -2.28 12.61 6.69
N ASN A 193 -2.60 13.88 6.51
CA ASN A 193 -3.96 14.35 6.40
C ASN A 193 -4.06 15.40 5.30
N GLY A 194 -5.05 15.23 4.43
CA GLY A 194 -5.32 16.16 3.34
C GLY A 194 -6.65 15.86 2.66
N THR A 195 -7.36 16.90 2.26
CA THR A 195 -8.67 16.79 1.60
C THR A 195 -8.65 16.04 0.28
N ALA A 196 -7.47 15.89 -0.34
CA ALA A 196 -7.30 15.10 -1.57
C ALA A 196 -7.66 13.62 -1.38
N TYR A 197 -7.53 13.08 -0.17
CA TYR A 197 -7.87 11.68 0.13
C TYR A 197 -9.36 11.46 0.43
N ASP A 198 -10.08 12.49 0.89
CA ASP A 198 -11.44 12.36 1.43
C ASP A 198 -12.39 11.69 0.44
N LYS A 199 -12.30 12.05 -0.83
CA LYS A 199 -13.17 11.49 -1.86
C LYS A 199 -12.89 10.01 -2.10
N SER A 200 -11.63 9.61 -2.14
CA SER A 200 -11.25 8.20 -2.31
C SER A 200 -11.67 7.36 -1.11
N LEU A 201 -11.41 7.83 0.10
CA LEU A 201 -11.82 7.16 1.33
C LEU A 201 -13.34 6.99 1.40
N GLN A 202 -14.11 8.04 1.07
CA GLN A 202 -15.56 8.00 1.04
C GLN A 202 -16.11 7.02 0.00
N MET A 203 -15.53 6.98 -1.20
CA MET A 203 -15.94 6.06 -2.27
C MET A 203 -15.71 4.60 -1.88
N LEU A 204 -14.64 4.33 -1.13
CA LEU A 204 -14.28 3.00 -0.65
C LEU A 204 -15.01 2.61 0.65
N GLY A 205 -15.67 3.56 1.32
CA GLY A 205 -16.34 3.31 2.60
C GLY A 205 -15.37 2.99 3.73
N ILE A 206 -14.16 3.57 3.70
CA ILE A 206 -13.11 3.42 4.71
C ILE A 206 -12.72 4.77 5.29
N ASP A 207 -12.06 4.74 6.45
CA ASP A 207 -11.67 5.93 7.22
C ASP A 207 -10.20 6.30 6.99
N ALA A 208 -9.36 5.31 6.66
CA ALA A 208 -7.91 5.45 6.60
C ALA A 208 -7.26 4.51 5.58
N PHE A 209 -6.03 4.83 5.20
CA PHE A 209 -5.07 3.88 4.64
C PHE A 209 -3.88 3.72 5.59
N ILE A 210 -3.35 2.51 5.69
CA ILE A 210 -2.12 2.20 6.41
C ILE A 210 -1.00 2.06 5.39
N GLY A 211 -0.06 2.99 5.46
CA GLY A 211 1.11 3.02 4.57
C GLY A 211 2.32 2.29 5.16
N ILE A 212 3.36 2.20 4.34
CA ILE A 212 4.58 1.45 4.66
C ILE A 212 5.29 2.00 5.89
N ASP A 213 5.33 3.32 6.11
CA ASP A 213 6.04 3.91 7.25
C ASP A 213 5.58 3.32 8.59
N THR A 214 4.28 3.01 8.71
CA THR A 214 3.68 2.41 9.90
C THR A 214 4.12 0.95 10.11
N LEU A 215 4.36 0.19 9.05
CA LEU A 215 4.57 -1.25 9.08
C LEU A 215 6.01 -1.69 8.76
N LYS A 216 6.91 -0.77 8.45
CA LYS A 216 8.31 -1.07 8.01
C LYS A 216 9.20 -1.76 9.02
N THR A 217 8.73 -1.98 10.25
CA THR A 217 9.42 -2.73 11.31
C THR A 217 8.70 -4.02 11.70
N SER A 218 7.76 -4.45 10.86
CA SER A 218 6.86 -5.59 11.12
C SER A 218 7.00 -6.66 10.04
N ILE A 219 6.39 -7.81 10.29
CA ILE A 219 6.10 -8.82 9.27
C ILE A 219 4.60 -8.73 8.98
N VAL A 220 4.25 -8.47 7.73
CA VAL A 220 2.86 -8.31 7.28
C VAL A 220 2.44 -9.50 6.46
N GLY A 221 1.30 -10.11 6.79
CA GLY A 221 0.70 -11.19 6.03
C GLY A 221 -0.67 -10.79 5.48
N ILE A 222 -0.96 -11.14 4.23
CA ILE A 222 -2.25 -10.92 3.57
C ILE A 222 -2.69 -12.24 2.94
N SER A 223 -3.87 -12.75 3.31
CA SER A 223 -4.51 -13.90 2.65
C SER A 223 -5.92 -13.54 2.21
N TYR A 224 -6.11 -13.44 0.90
CA TYR A 224 -7.43 -13.18 0.33
C TYR A 224 -8.35 -14.41 0.41
N ASN A 225 -7.79 -15.62 0.33
CA ASN A 225 -8.53 -16.86 0.45
C ASN A 225 -9.12 -17.03 1.86
N ASP A 226 -8.32 -16.75 2.89
CA ASP A 226 -8.73 -16.90 4.30
C ASP A 226 -9.36 -15.63 4.84
N LYS A 227 -9.41 -14.55 4.03
CA LYS A 227 -9.87 -13.22 4.44
C LYS A 227 -9.20 -12.76 5.73
N SER A 228 -7.89 -12.84 5.76
CA SER A 228 -7.10 -12.55 6.94
C SER A 228 -5.90 -11.65 6.63
N PHE A 229 -5.57 -10.83 7.61
CA PHE A 229 -4.42 -9.93 7.63
C PHE A 229 -3.65 -10.15 8.91
N SER A 230 -2.33 -10.08 8.88
CA SER A 230 -1.51 -10.22 10.08
C SER A 230 -0.43 -9.17 10.15
N VAL A 231 -0.08 -8.79 11.38
CA VAL A 231 1.05 -7.91 11.69
C VAL A 231 1.77 -8.47 12.91
N ASP A 232 3.04 -8.87 12.76
CA ASP A 232 3.91 -9.39 13.82
C ASP A 232 5.15 -8.53 14.00
#